data_bd1d69cb0d57aa0caf9f25f6252e2aa3
#
_entry.id   bd1d69cb0d57aa0caf9f25f6252e2aa3
#
_cell.length_a   1.000
_cell.length_b   1.000
_cell.length_c   1.000
_cell.angle_alpha   90.00
_cell.angle_beta   90.00
_cell.angle_gamma   90.00
#
_symmetry.space_group_name_H-M   'P 1'
#
loop_
_entity.id
_entity.type
_entity.pdbx_description
1 polymer ?
#
loop_
_entity_poly.entity_id
_entity_poly.type
_entity_poly.pdbx_seq_one_letter_code
_entity_poly.pdbx_strand_id
1 'polypeptide(L)'
;AFFRRQRQMCIRDRPNTEVVGIDGSKEMILRAEYNKNISTNQKKLKNLHYICSDIKDIKSNNFLLKKRISLLVSNSLIHHITNLEDFFNTIRSLSSNITVNFHKDLKRPLDEKSALELKAQCSTKYNEILTNDYYASLRASYTFKELKNFTLENDLSSLDVFEEGENYLIVYGNV
;
A
#
# COMPACT_ATOMS: atom_id res chain seq x y z
N ALA A 1 5.91 10.74 4.53
CA ALA A 1 6.92 11.58 3.83
C ALA A 1 8.06 10.74 3.24
N PHE A 2 8.56 9.73 3.95
CA PHE A 2 9.71 8.91 3.52
C PHE A 2 9.41 8.14 2.21
N PHE A 3 8.26 7.50 2.11
CA PHE A 3 7.86 6.73 0.91
C PHE A 3 7.50 7.61 -0.30
N ARG A 4 7.07 8.86 -0.11
CA ARG A 4 6.91 9.83 -1.21
C ARG A 4 8.25 10.16 -1.87
N ARG A 5 9.33 10.29 -1.08
CA ARG A 5 10.68 10.54 -1.61
C ARG A 5 11.23 9.32 -2.35
N GLN A 6 11.00 8.11 -1.87
CA GLN A 6 11.47 6.89 -2.54
C GLN A 6 10.81 6.68 -3.91
N ARG A 7 9.48 6.89 -4.05
CA ARG A 7 8.82 6.80 -5.37
C ARG A 7 9.39 7.81 -6.37
N GLN A 8 9.64 9.04 -5.95
CA GLN A 8 10.26 10.05 -6.81
C GLN A 8 11.72 9.71 -7.17
N MET A 9 12.47 9.10 -6.26
CA MET A 9 13.85 8.66 -6.53
C MET A 9 13.89 7.53 -7.57
N CYS A 10 13.03 6.51 -7.44
CA CYS A 10 12.98 5.39 -8.41
C CYS A 10 12.68 5.86 -9.84
N ILE A 11 11.75 6.81 -10.01
CA ILE A 11 11.42 7.38 -11.34
C ILE A 11 12.56 8.24 -11.87
N ARG A 12 13.21 9.00 -10.99
CA ARG A 12 14.31 9.88 -11.36
C ARG A 12 15.52 9.12 -11.90
N ASP A 13 15.83 7.99 -11.28
CA ASP A 13 17.06 7.25 -11.54
C ASP A 13 16.88 6.14 -12.59
N ARG A 14 15.62 5.84 -12.99
CA ARG A 14 15.26 4.83 -13.98
C ARG A 14 14.26 5.41 -14.99
N PRO A 15 14.71 6.19 -15.98
CA PRO A 15 13.84 6.90 -16.92
C PRO A 15 12.95 5.97 -17.78
N ASN A 16 13.30 4.69 -17.88
CA ASN A 16 12.53 3.69 -18.64
C ASN A 16 11.52 2.91 -17.77
N THR A 17 11.39 3.23 -16.49
CA THR A 17 10.43 2.58 -15.60
C THR A 17 9.15 3.41 -15.58
N GLU A 18 8.04 2.80 -15.97
CA GLU A 18 6.71 3.38 -15.80
C GLU A 18 6.22 3.10 -14.36
N VAL A 19 5.67 4.11 -13.72
CA VAL A 19 5.11 4.02 -12.37
C VAL A 19 3.67 4.48 -12.38
N VAL A 20 2.78 3.66 -11.82
CA VAL A 20 1.36 3.99 -11.69
C VAL A 20 1.02 4.07 -10.20
N GLY A 21 0.57 5.23 -9.74
CA GLY A 21 -0.01 5.42 -8.43
C GLY A 21 -1.53 5.24 -8.49
N ILE A 22 -2.09 4.47 -7.57
CA ILE A 22 -3.52 4.21 -7.51
C ILE A 22 -4.03 4.60 -6.13
N ASP A 23 -5.16 5.26 -6.08
CA ASP A 23 -5.83 5.64 -4.83
C ASP A 23 -7.35 5.74 -5.06
N GLY A 24 -8.16 5.30 -4.09
CA GLY A 24 -9.61 5.42 -4.14
C GLY A 24 -10.13 6.85 -3.94
N SER A 25 -9.32 7.71 -3.32
CA SER A 25 -9.68 9.11 -3.06
C SER A 25 -9.32 10.01 -4.25
N LYS A 26 -10.34 10.63 -4.82
CA LYS A 26 -10.18 11.63 -5.88
C LYS A 26 -9.31 12.81 -5.43
N GLU A 27 -9.48 13.25 -4.19
CA GLU A 27 -8.72 14.35 -3.60
C GLU A 27 -7.22 13.99 -3.51
N MET A 28 -6.90 12.75 -3.15
CA MET A 28 -5.51 12.28 -3.08
C MET A 28 -4.88 12.22 -4.47
N ILE A 29 -5.62 11.77 -5.48
CA ILE A 29 -5.16 11.78 -6.87
C ILE A 29 -4.95 13.21 -7.38
N LEU A 30 -5.89 14.13 -7.16
CA LEU A 30 -5.74 15.54 -7.53
C LEU A 30 -4.51 16.16 -6.86
N ARG A 31 -4.28 15.86 -5.59
CA ARG A 31 -3.09 16.33 -4.86
C ARG A 31 -1.80 15.73 -5.42
N ALA A 32 -1.82 14.47 -5.81
CA ALA A 32 -0.67 13.81 -6.42
C ALA A 32 -0.31 14.41 -7.79
N GLU A 33 -1.32 14.65 -8.64
CA GLU A 33 -1.14 15.33 -9.93
C GLU A 33 -0.63 16.78 -9.75
N TYR A 34 -1.21 17.54 -8.81
CA TYR A 34 -0.72 18.87 -8.49
C TYR A 34 0.77 18.83 -8.10
N ASN A 35 1.17 17.94 -7.19
CA ASN A 35 2.56 17.79 -6.77
C ASN A 35 3.50 17.39 -7.91
N LYS A 36 3.03 16.55 -8.85
CA LYS A 36 3.76 16.18 -10.06
C LYS A 36 4.01 17.41 -10.94
N ASN A 37 2.98 18.25 -11.14
CA ASN A 37 3.03 19.41 -12.02
C ASN A 37 3.93 20.53 -11.48
N ILE A 38 3.97 20.76 -10.17
CA ILE A 38 4.86 21.76 -9.55
C ILE A 38 6.29 21.26 -9.34
N SER A 39 6.57 20.01 -9.63
CA SER A 39 7.92 19.45 -9.49
C SER A 39 8.86 20.09 -10.49
N THR A 40 9.99 20.60 -10.02
CA THR A 40 11.05 21.17 -10.85
C THR A 40 11.65 20.20 -11.87
N ASN A 41 11.36 18.91 -11.72
CA ASN A 41 11.84 17.83 -12.58
C ASN A 41 10.73 17.25 -13.48
N GLN A 42 9.79 18.05 -13.97
CA GLN A 42 8.65 17.61 -14.80
C GLN A 42 9.05 16.67 -15.97
N LYS A 43 10.18 16.94 -16.64
CA LYS A 43 10.69 16.08 -17.73
C LYS A 43 10.99 14.65 -17.28
N LYS A 44 11.35 14.46 -16.00
CA LYS A 44 11.70 13.16 -15.42
C LYS A 44 10.48 12.39 -14.90
N LEU A 45 9.29 13.03 -14.82
CA LEU A 45 8.07 12.44 -14.30
C LEU A 45 7.06 12.06 -15.39
N LYS A 46 7.48 12.04 -16.66
CA LYS A 46 6.60 11.66 -17.79
C LYS A 46 6.05 10.24 -17.66
N ASN A 47 6.81 9.35 -17.02
CA ASN A 47 6.44 7.95 -16.83
C ASN A 47 5.66 7.69 -15.52
N LEU A 48 5.23 8.76 -14.83
CA LEU A 48 4.42 8.68 -13.63
C LEU A 48 2.97 8.98 -13.99
N HIS A 49 2.10 8.02 -13.73
CA HIS A 49 0.65 8.10 -13.97
C HIS A 49 -0.11 7.93 -12.66
N TYR A 50 -1.31 8.48 -12.59
CA TYR A 50 -2.20 8.29 -11.46
C TYR A 50 -3.57 7.83 -11.93
N ILE A 51 -4.18 6.92 -11.16
CA ILE A 51 -5.51 6.36 -11.43
C ILE A 51 -6.32 6.47 -10.15
N CYS A 52 -7.51 7.08 -10.24
CA CYS A 52 -8.50 7.05 -9.18
C CYS A 52 -9.35 5.79 -9.35
N SER A 53 -9.21 4.82 -8.47
CA SER A 53 -9.94 3.55 -8.54
C SER A 53 -10.01 2.89 -7.17
N ASP A 54 -11.17 2.28 -6.88
CA ASP A 54 -11.30 1.33 -5.78
C ASP A 54 -10.49 0.06 -6.08
N ILE A 55 -9.99 -0.60 -5.04
CA ILE A 55 -9.17 -1.82 -5.17
C ILE A 55 -9.89 -2.92 -5.97
N LYS A 56 -11.18 -3.11 -5.73
CA LYS A 56 -12.00 -4.14 -6.40
C LYS A 56 -12.16 -3.91 -7.91
N ASP A 57 -12.06 -2.64 -8.36
CA ASP A 57 -12.26 -2.25 -9.75
C ASP A 57 -10.93 -2.27 -10.55
N ILE A 58 -9.78 -2.31 -9.87
CA ILE A 58 -8.45 -2.33 -10.51
C ILE A 58 -8.30 -3.56 -11.40
N LYS A 59 -8.81 -4.71 -10.98
CA LYS A 59 -8.75 -5.99 -11.72
C LYS A 59 -9.39 -5.94 -13.11
N SER A 60 -10.26 -4.97 -13.38
CA SER A 60 -10.90 -4.73 -14.69
C SER A 60 -10.28 -3.56 -15.47
N ASN A 61 -9.23 -2.93 -14.94
CA ASN A 61 -8.60 -1.79 -15.59
C ASN A 61 -7.77 -2.20 -16.81
N ASN A 62 -8.27 -1.98 -18.00
CA ASN A 62 -7.63 -2.36 -19.26
C ASN A 62 -6.25 -1.76 -19.48
N PHE A 63 -5.94 -0.61 -18.90
CA PHE A 63 -4.62 -0.01 -18.99
C PHE A 63 -3.59 -0.83 -18.18
N LEU A 64 -3.95 -1.22 -16.96
CA LEU A 64 -3.07 -2.00 -16.08
C LEU A 64 -2.91 -3.45 -16.55
N LEU A 65 -4.00 -4.08 -16.98
CA LEU A 65 -3.97 -5.48 -17.45
C LEU A 65 -3.09 -5.70 -18.69
N LYS A 66 -2.85 -4.64 -19.48
CA LYS A 66 -1.93 -4.69 -20.64
C LYS A 66 -0.47 -4.44 -20.27
N LYS A 67 -0.17 -4.12 -19.02
CA LYS A 67 1.18 -3.83 -18.56
C LYS A 67 1.87 -5.08 -18.04
N ARG A 68 3.14 -5.20 -18.33
CA ARG A 68 4.02 -6.17 -17.68
C ARG A 68 4.52 -5.56 -16.38
N ILE A 69 3.86 -5.88 -15.29
CA ILE A 69 4.16 -5.32 -13.97
C ILE A 69 5.28 -6.12 -13.34
N SER A 70 6.37 -5.46 -12.98
CA SER A 70 7.51 -6.08 -12.31
C SER A 70 7.46 -5.94 -10.78
N LEU A 71 6.72 -4.94 -10.28
CA LEU A 71 6.64 -4.67 -8.85
C LEU A 71 5.28 -4.08 -8.48
N LEU A 72 4.60 -4.71 -7.52
CA LEU A 72 3.41 -4.20 -6.86
C LEU A 72 3.78 -3.83 -5.42
N VAL A 73 3.48 -2.58 -5.05
CA VAL A 73 3.76 -2.09 -3.70
C VAL A 73 2.55 -1.39 -3.10
N SER A 74 2.33 -1.63 -1.82
CA SER A 74 1.43 -0.80 -1.02
C SER A 74 2.05 -0.49 0.34
N ASN A 75 1.59 0.59 0.94
CA ASN A 75 1.94 0.95 2.31
C ASN A 75 0.72 1.53 3.01
N SER A 76 0.36 0.97 4.15
CA SER A 76 -0.80 1.40 4.94
C SER A 76 -2.08 1.41 4.09
N LEU A 77 -2.36 0.30 3.42
CA LEU A 77 -3.52 0.11 2.56
C LEU A 77 -4.42 -1.03 3.05
N ILE A 78 -3.84 -2.16 3.46
CA ILE A 78 -4.59 -3.39 3.71
C ILE A 78 -5.63 -3.20 4.82
N HIS A 79 -5.31 -2.44 5.87
CA HIS A 79 -6.23 -2.16 6.97
C HIS A 79 -7.45 -1.29 6.58
N HIS A 80 -7.42 -0.65 5.42
CA HIS A 80 -8.59 0.05 4.86
C HIS A 80 -9.51 -0.85 4.04
N ILE A 81 -9.08 -2.09 3.78
CA ILE A 81 -9.81 -3.01 2.89
C ILE A 81 -10.66 -3.94 3.76
N THR A 82 -11.97 -3.84 3.60
CA THR A 82 -12.94 -4.62 4.38
C THR A 82 -12.88 -6.10 4.03
N ASN A 83 -12.62 -6.44 2.77
CA ASN A 83 -12.53 -7.81 2.29
C ASN A 83 -11.13 -8.09 1.71
N LEU A 84 -10.32 -8.87 2.42
CA LEU A 84 -8.98 -9.28 1.99
C LEU A 84 -8.97 -10.00 0.64
N GLU A 85 -10.03 -10.73 0.31
CA GLU A 85 -10.17 -11.38 -0.99
C GLU A 85 -10.06 -10.39 -2.15
N ASP A 86 -10.68 -9.21 -2.04
CA ASP A 86 -10.63 -8.20 -3.09
C ASP A 86 -9.19 -7.70 -3.30
N PHE A 87 -8.43 -7.54 -2.22
CA PHE A 87 -7.02 -7.15 -2.29
C PHE A 87 -6.18 -8.23 -3.00
N PHE A 88 -6.25 -9.46 -2.52
CA PHE A 88 -5.42 -10.54 -3.06
C PHE A 88 -5.85 -10.97 -4.47
N ASN A 89 -7.13 -10.92 -4.80
CA ASN A 89 -7.62 -11.14 -6.16
C ASN A 89 -7.12 -10.05 -7.13
N THR A 90 -7.05 -8.81 -6.67
CA THR A 90 -6.46 -7.72 -7.46
C THR A 90 -4.96 -7.96 -7.68
N ILE A 91 -4.21 -8.30 -6.65
CA ILE A 91 -2.79 -8.65 -6.77
C ILE A 91 -2.63 -9.79 -7.77
N ARG A 92 -3.38 -10.87 -7.62
CA ARG A 92 -3.32 -12.05 -8.50
C ARG A 92 -3.62 -11.68 -9.96
N SER A 93 -4.61 -10.81 -10.21
CA SER A 93 -4.97 -10.38 -11.56
C SER A 93 -3.92 -9.51 -12.25
N LEU A 94 -3.11 -8.80 -11.48
CA LEU A 94 -2.04 -7.90 -11.94
C LEU A 94 -0.66 -8.57 -11.97
N SER A 95 -0.50 -9.70 -11.27
CA SER A 95 0.77 -10.40 -11.15
C SER A 95 1.03 -11.34 -12.33
N SER A 96 2.28 -11.54 -12.59
CA SER A 96 2.84 -12.57 -13.47
C SER A 96 4.01 -13.24 -12.74
N ASN A 97 4.58 -14.29 -13.30
CA ASN A 97 5.71 -15.02 -12.71
C ASN A 97 6.97 -14.16 -12.41
N ILE A 98 7.02 -12.93 -12.92
CA ILE A 98 8.11 -11.99 -12.67
C ILE A 98 7.70 -10.86 -11.70
N THR A 99 6.44 -10.81 -11.30
CA THR A 99 5.94 -9.71 -10.46
C THR A 99 6.30 -9.96 -9.01
N VAL A 100 7.08 -9.07 -8.43
CA VAL A 100 7.36 -9.07 -6.99
C VAL A 100 6.31 -8.22 -6.29
N ASN A 101 5.71 -8.78 -5.24
CA ASN A 101 4.77 -8.10 -4.36
C ASN A 101 5.49 -7.68 -3.09
N PHE A 102 5.26 -6.44 -2.64
CA PHE A 102 5.77 -5.91 -1.38
C PHE A 102 4.72 -4.99 -0.75
N HIS A 103 4.07 -5.46 0.28
CA HIS A 103 3.00 -4.74 0.96
C HIS A 103 3.34 -4.59 2.43
N LYS A 104 3.49 -3.36 2.89
CA LYS A 104 3.73 -3.03 4.29
C LYS A 104 2.48 -2.41 4.88
N ASP A 105 2.07 -2.89 6.05
CA ASP A 105 0.91 -2.36 6.75
C ASP A 105 1.11 -2.34 8.26
N LEU A 106 0.19 -1.67 8.97
CA LEU A 106 0.16 -1.69 10.42
C LEU A 106 -0.17 -3.10 10.93
N LYS A 107 0.43 -3.47 12.05
CA LYS A 107 0.07 -4.66 12.80
C LYS A 107 -0.91 -4.29 13.90
N ARG A 108 -2.00 -5.06 14.04
CA ARG A 108 -2.93 -4.87 15.16
C ARG A 108 -2.20 -5.15 16.47
N PRO A 109 -2.25 -4.22 17.45
CA PRO A 109 -1.73 -4.45 18.79
C PRO A 109 -2.40 -5.67 19.46
N LEU A 110 -1.68 -6.30 20.39
CA LEU A 110 -2.15 -7.49 21.09
C LEU A 110 -3.43 -7.24 21.90
N ASP A 111 -3.56 -6.05 22.46
CA ASP A 111 -4.67 -5.64 23.30
C ASP A 111 -4.96 -4.15 23.19
N GLU A 112 -6.08 -3.75 23.77
CA GLU A 112 -6.54 -2.36 23.78
C GLU A 112 -5.59 -1.42 24.54
N LYS A 113 -4.93 -1.91 25.59
CA LYS A 113 -3.94 -1.14 26.35
C LYS A 113 -2.78 -0.74 25.48
N SER A 114 -2.21 -1.70 24.75
CA SER A 114 -1.11 -1.44 23.80
C SER A 114 -1.53 -0.48 22.67
N ALA A 115 -2.76 -0.58 22.19
CA ALA A 115 -3.30 0.35 21.20
C ALA A 115 -3.41 1.78 21.75
N LEU A 116 -3.85 1.94 22.99
CA LEU A 116 -3.95 3.24 23.67
C LEU A 116 -2.58 3.85 23.97
N GLU A 117 -1.59 3.04 24.32
CA GLU A 117 -0.21 3.49 24.52
C GLU A 117 0.38 4.05 23.21
N LEU A 118 0.18 3.36 22.07
CA LEU A 118 0.59 3.84 20.76
C LEU A 118 -0.15 5.13 20.36
N LYS A 119 -1.45 5.22 20.65
CA LYS A 119 -2.23 6.44 20.47
C LYS A 119 -1.65 7.59 21.27
N ALA A 120 -1.33 7.38 22.55
CA ALA A 120 -0.74 8.40 23.42
C ALA A 120 0.62 8.88 22.89
N GLN A 121 1.47 7.98 22.39
CA GLN A 121 2.73 8.35 21.75
C GLN A 121 2.50 9.16 20.47
N CYS A 122 1.48 8.83 19.68
CA CYS A 122 1.12 9.56 18.47
C CYS A 122 0.66 10.99 18.80
N SER A 123 -0.13 11.18 19.87
CA SER A 123 -0.67 12.47 20.30
C SER A 123 0.39 13.50 20.69
N THR A 124 1.60 13.04 21.02
CA THR A 124 2.73 13.95 21.29
C THR A 124 3.29 14.63 20.04
N LYS A 125 2.98 14.11 18.85
CA LYS A 125 3.55 14.54 17.56
C LYS A 125 2.53 15.10 16.59
N TYR A 126 1.27 14.73 16.73
CA TYR A 126 0.21 15.02 15.79
C TYR A 126 -1.03 15.58 16.49
N ASN A 127 -1.87 16.26 15.71
CA ASN A 127 -3.15 16.78 16.23
C ASN A 127 -4.14 15.63 16.52
N GLU A 128 -5.23 15.98 17.17
CA GLU A 128 -6.24 15.03 17.62
C GLU A 128 -6.86 14.22 16.47
N ILE A 129 -7.12 14.86 15.33
CA ILE A 129 -7.72 14.20 14.15
C ILE A 129 -6.80 13.06 13.67
N LEU A 130 -5.54 13.36 13.41
CA LEU A 130 -4.56 12.36 12.95
C LEU A 130 -4.30 11.28 14.00
N THR A 131 -4.34 11.63 15.29
CA THR A 131 -4.17 10.67 16.38
C THR A 131 -5.35 9.70 16.46
N ASN A 132 -6.58 10.19 16.27
CA ASN A 132 -7.77 9.34 16.25
C ASN A 132 -7.81 8.46 14.99
N ASP A 133 -7.42 8.99 13.82
CA ASP A 133 -7.31 8.20 12.59
C ASP A 133 -6.26 7.10 12.72
N TYR A 134 -5.10 7.40 13.31
CA TYR A 134 -4.08 6.39 13.58
C TYR A 134 -4.58 5.27 14.51
N TYR A 135 -5.28 5.65 15.58
CA TYR A 135 -5.86 4.68 16.51
C TYR A 135 -6.94 3.81 15.85
N ALA A 136 -7.79 4.40 15.00
CA ALA A 136 -8.76 3.65 14.21
C ALA A 136 -8.07 2.67 13.25
N SER A 137 -6.98 3.10 12.61
CA SER A 137 -6.16 2.26 11.72
C SER A 137 -5.51 1.09 12.45
N LEU A 138 -4.99 1.29 13.67
CA LEU A 138 -4.45 0.21 14.50
C LEU A 138 -5.50 -0.86 14.80
N ARG A 139 -6.73 -0.46 15.11
CA ARG A 139 -7.84 -1.39 15.39
C ARG A 139 -8.33 -2.11 14.15
N ALA A 140 -8.31 -1.46 13.00
CA ALA A 140 -8.69 -2.03 11.71
C ALA A 140 -7.61 -2.95 11.11
N SER A 141 -6.36 -2.85 11.60
CA SER A 141 -5.23 -3.64 11.09
C SER A 141 -5.38 -5.13 11.38
N TYR A 142 -4.63 -5.94 10.68
CA TYR A 142 -4.59 -7.39 10.86
C TYR A 142 -3.46 -7.80 11.79
N THR A 143 -3.61 -8.96 12.43
CA THR A 143 -2.53 -9.64 13.14
C THR A 143 -1.72 -10.47 12.14
N PHE A 144 -0.48 -10.82 12.52
CA PHE A 144 0.33 -11.77 11.76
C PHE A 144 -0.41 -13.07 11.46
N LYS A 145 -1.07 -13.64 12.47
CA LYS A 145 -1.79 -14.92 12.35
C LYS A 145 -2.94 -14.81 11.34
N GLU A 146 -3.72 -13.73 11.36
CA GLU A 146 -4.83 -13.54 10.43
C GLU A 146 -4.35 -13.46 8.99
N LEU A 147 -3.33 -12.63 8.68
CA LEU A 147 -2.79 -12.54 7.33
C LEU A 147 -2.11 -13.83 6.88
N LYS A 148 -1.35 -14.48 7.76
CA LYS A 148 -0.67 -15.75 7.43
C LYS A 148 -1.66 -16.85 7.15
N ASN A 149 -2.71 -17.00 7.98
CA ASN A 149 -3.76 -17.99 7.75
C ASN A 149 -4.49 -17.69 6.43
N PHE A 150 -4.83 -16.42 6.18
CA PHE A 150 -5.50 -16.06 4.94
C PHE A 150 -4.67 -16.44 3.70
N THR A 151 -3.37 -16.19 3.70
CA THR A 151 -2.51 -16.58 2.56
C THR A 151 -2.44 -18.08 2.36
N LEU A 152 -2.43 -18.85 3.44
CA LEU A 152 -2.40 -20.34 3.37
C LEU A 152 -3.73 -20.93 2.88
N GLU A 153 -4.86 -20.39 3.35
CA GLU A 153 -6.20 -20.87 3.03
C GLU A 153 -6.67 -20.51 1.61
N ASN A 154 -6.01 -19.54 0.97
CA ASN A 154 -6.38 -19.01 -0.35
C ASN A 154 -5.32 -19.25 -1.44
N ASP A 155 -4.54 -20.31 -1.34
CA ASP A 155 -3.52 -20.70 -2.33
C ASP A 155 -2.50 -19.57 -2.64
N LEU A 156 -2.14 -18.79 -1.61
CA LEU A 156 -1.16 -17.72 -1.67
C LEU A 156 0.10 -18.04 -0.85
N SER A 157 0.41 -19.32 -0.71
CA SER A 157 1.54 -19.82 0.08
C SER A 157 2.91 -19.35 -0.43
N SER A 158 2.97 -18.87 -1.67
CA SER A 158 4.14 -18.21 -2.27
C SER A 158 4.38 -16.78 -1.74
N LEU A 159 3.41 -16.20 -1.04
CA LEU A 159 3.57 -14.95 -0.32
C LEU A 159 3.98 -15.21 1.14
N ASP A 160 5.14 -14.71 1.49
CA ASP A 160 5.58 -14.70 2.88
C ASP A 160 4.95 -13.55 3.64
N VAL A 161 4.52 -13.83 4.86
CA VAL A 161 4.05 -12.82 5.82
C VAL A 161 5.04 -12.80 6.98
N PHE A 162 5.55 -11.63 7.34
CA PHE A 162 6.44 -11.48 8.47
C PHE A 162 6.26 -10.16 9.21
N GLU A 163 6.69 -10.11 10.44
CA GLU A 163 6.64 -8.91 11.27
C GLU A 163 7.89 -8.04 11.05
N GLU A 164 7.68 -6.74 10.87
CA GLU A 164 8.76 -5.76 10.85
C GLU A 164 8.67 -4.88 12.10
N GLY A 165 9.55 -5.14 13.04
CA GLY A 165 9.50 -4.55 14.37
C GLY A 165 8.19 -4.92 15.11
N GLU A 166 7.75 -4.04 15.99
CA GLU A 166 6.59 -4.31 16.83
C GLU A 166 5.26 -3.96 16.16
N ASN A 167 5.26 -3.03 15.20
CA ASN A 167 4.07 -2.32 14.76
C ASN A 167 3.70 -2.56 13.29
N TYR A 168 4.45 -3.36 12.54
CA TYR A 168 4.21 -3.54 11.12
C TYR A 168 4.22 -5.01 10.71
N LEU A 169 3.45 -5.28 9.65
CA LEU A 169 3.46 -6.53 8.90
C LEU A 169 3.94 -6.25 7.47
N ILE A 170 4.65 -7.22 6.91
CA ILE A 170 5.02 -7.23 5.50
C ILE A 170 4.47 -8.49 4.86
N VAL A 171 3.86 -8.32 3.68
CA VAL A 171 3.52 -9.41 2.75
C VAL A 171 4.46 -9.27 1.56
N TYR A 172 5.21 -10.31 1.25
CA TYR A 172 6.24 -10.31 0.22
C TYR A 172 6.28 -11.62 -0.55
N GLY A 173 6.52 -11.55 -1.83
CA GLY A 173 6.74 -12.71 -2.68
C GLY A 173 6.18 -12.56 -4.09
N ASN A 174 6.07 -13.66 -4.79
CA ASN A 174 5.48 -13.73 -6.12
C ASN A 174 4.15 -14.49 -6.04
N VAL A 175 3.18 -14.16 -6.88
CA VAL A 175 1.88 -14.84 -6.97
C VAL A 175 1.78 -15.54 -8.33
#